data_39f7600c8d8a423a575bcd2b595c3459
#
_entry.id   39f7600c8d8a423a575bcd2b595c3459
#
_cell.length_a   1.000
_cell.length_b   1.000
_cell.length_c   1.000
_cell.angle_alpha   90.00
_cell.angle_beta   90.00
_cell.angle_gamma   90.00
#
_symmetry.space_group_name_H-M   'P 1'
#
loop_
_entity.id
_entity.type
_entity.pdbx_description
1 polymer ?
#
loop_
_entity_poly.entity_id
_entity_poly.type
_entity_poly.pdbx_seq_one_letter_code
_entity_poly.pdbx_strand_id
1 'polypeptide(L)'
;IKGRIVLTDSLHEDPDLLKDKTLYKFIWVDSGEVELDIDHQHVVLKKEQLVPLSHLHHLEFLRIEGKCYALMFNGNFYCIHGNDHEVSCNGLLFHGSSHVLTFVLSEDERRKIDTLTRIMQEEFLCTDHLQDEMLRVLLKRFIILCTRIAEDRQGAVRENSLQFETIRKFYVLVDTYFKEKKQVQEYADMLNKSPKTLANILSAYQQPSAIRIIHNRIQAEARRLLLYTAKSSKEIALMLGFEDQAAFSRFFKNAAGLSATEYRHQYKK
;
A
#
# COMPACT_ATOMS: atom_id res chain seq x y z
N ILE A 1 15.89 10.95 6.71
CA ILE A 1 15.81 9.48 6.52
C ILE A 1 16.48 9.16 5.19
N LYS A 2 17.42 8.18 5.18
CA LYS A 2 18.18 7.77 3.99
C LYS A 2 17.26 6.95 3.07
N GLY A 3 17.46 7.02 1.73
CA GLY A 3 16.82 6.11 0.77
C GLY A 3 17.17 4.66 1.12
N ARG A 4 16.19 3.75 1.03
CA ARG A 4 16.35 2.32 1.35
C ARG A 4 15.60 1.47 0.34
N ILE A 5 16.30 0.48 -0.22
CA ILE A 5 15.75 -0.61 -1.00
C ILE A 5 16.35 -1.93 -0.49
N VAL A 6 15.55 -2.98 -0.46
CA VAL A 6 15.94 -4.31 0.02
C VAL A 6 15.24 -5.36 -0.82
N LEU A 7 16.00 -6.39 -1.22
CA LEU A 7 15.47 -7.61 -1.82
C LEU A 7 15.94 -8.79 -0.96
N THR A 8 15.01 -9.60 -0.45
CA THR A 8 15.31 -10.72 0.44
C THR A 8 14.34 -11.88 0.21
N ASP A 9 14.77 -13.10 0.53
CA ASP A 9 13.95 -14.30 0.62
C ASP A 9 13.75 -14.79 2.07
N SER A 10 14.25 -14.02 3.04
CA SER A 10 14.17 -14.32 4.48
C SER A 10 13.51 -13.18 5.28
N LEU A 11 12.54 -12.47 4.69
CA LEU A 11 11.85 -11.35 5.37
C LEU A 11 11.22 -11.77 6.71
N HIS A 12 10.72 -13.00 6.80
CA HIS A 12 10.10 -13.56 8.01
C HIS A 12 11.08 -13.69 9.19
N GLU A 13 12.38 -13.75 8.91
CA GLU A 13 13.44 -13.83 9.92
C GLU A 13 13.95 -12.46 10.36
N ASP A 14 13.54 -11.38 9.67
CA ASP A 14 13.97 -10.01 9.97
C ASP A 14 12.84 -9.17 10.58
N PRO A 15 12.71 -9.15 11.93
CA PRO A 15 11.67 -8.40 12.61
C PRO A 15 11.80 -6.89 12.43
N ASP A 16 12.99 -6.37 12.14
CA ASP A 16 13.21 -4.93 11.94
C ASP A 16 12.66 -4.50 10.58
N LEU A 17 12.84 -5.32 9.53
CA LEU A 17 12.22 -5.08 8.22
C LEU A 17 10.70 -5.23 8.27
N LEU A 18 10.18 -6.21 9.01
CA LEU A 18 8.73 -6.38 9.19
C LEU A 18 8.09 -5.19 9.91
N LYS A 19 8.76 -4.67 10.93
CA LYS A 19 8.31 -3.54 11.74
C LYS A 19 8.54 -2.18 11.09
N ASP A 20 9.38 -2.09 10.05
CA ASP A 20 9.65 -0.82 9.36
C ASP A 20 8.42 -0.35 8.58
N LYS A 21 7.75 0.66 9.13
CA LYS A 21 6.53 1.27 8.59
C LYS A 21 6.79 2.39 7.58
N THR A 22 7.99 2.46 7.05
CA THR A 22 8.32 3.36 5.94
C THR A 22 8.38 2.61 4.60
N LEU A 23 8.37 1.27 4.64
CA LEU A 23 8.61 0.42 3.47
C LEU A 23 7.32 0.01 2.77
N TYR A 24 7.25 0.28 1.48
CA TYR A 24 6.39 -0.42 0.53
C TYR A 24 6.97 -1.82 0.30
N LYS A 25 6.12 -2.83 0.09
CA LYS A 25 6.54 -4.21 -0.04
C LYS A 25 5.83 -4.87 -1.22
N PHE A 26 6.57 -5.63 -2.01
CA PHE A 26 6.05 -6.66 -2.90
C PHE A 26 6.49 -8.00 -2.34
N ILE A 27 5.54 -8.91 -2.10
CA ILE A 27 5.83 -10.26 -1.63
C ILE A 27 5.30 -11.24 -2.67
N TRP A 28 6.11 -12.20 -3.11
CA TRP A 28 5.68 -13.24 -4.03
C TRP A 28 6.25 -14.59 -3.65
N VAL A 29 5.47 -15.64 -3.95
CA VAL A 29 5.81 -17.02 -3.62
C VAL A 29 6.40 -17.71 -4.84
N ASP A 30 7.66 -18.15 -4.72
CA ASP A 30 8.37 -18.90 -5.75
C ASP A 30 8.02 -20.39 -5.70
N SER A 31 7.92 -20.96 -4.49
CA SER A 31 7.55 -22.36 -4.26
C SER A 31 6.78 -22.52 -2.96
N GLY A 32 5.85 -23.49 -2.92
CA GLY A 32 5.05 -23.82 -1.75
C GLY A 32 3.93 -22.79 -1.48
N GLU A 33 3.70 -22.51 -0.20
CA GLU A 33 2.67 -21.56 0.22
C GLU A 33 3.10 -20.78 1.48
N VAL A 34 2.55 -19.57 1.64
CA VAL A 34 2.85 -18.68 2.76
C VAL A 34 1.55 -18.15 3.34
N GLU A 35 1.35 -18.35 4.64
CA GLU A 35 0.23 -17.79 5.38
C GLU A 35 0.63 -16.48 6.06
N LEU A 36 -0.12 -15.44 5.79
CA LEU A 36 0.12 -14.09 6.27
C LEU A 36 -1.10 -13.56 7.05
N ASP A 37 -0.87 -12.81 8.09
CA ASP A 37 -1.84 -11.85 8.62
C ASP A 37 -1.52 -10.46 8.04
N ILE A 38 -2.46 -9.90 7.30
CA ILE A 38 -2.34 -8.56 6.74
C ILE A 38 -3.52 -7.73 7.26
N ASP A 39 -3.25 -6.78 8.14
CA ASP A 39 -4.27 -5.94 8.81
C ASP A 39 -5.38 -6.76 9.50
N HIS A 40 -5.01 -7.88 10.14
CA HIS A 40 -5.90 -8.85 10.78
C HIS A 40 -6.80 -9.63 9.79
N GLN A 41 -6.39 -9.70 8.53
CA GLN A 41 -6.97 -10.59 7.54
C GLN A 41 -6.00 -11.74 7.26
N HIS A 42 -6.49 -12.97 7.41
CA HIS A 42 -5.73 -14.17 7.05
C HIS A 42 -5.67 -14.30 5.53
N VAL A 43 -4.47 -14.26 4.98
CA VAL A 43 -4.20 -14.36 3.55
C VAL A 43 -3.24 -15.52 3.28
N VAL A 44 -3.64 -16.43 2.42
CA VAL A 44 -2.78 -17.54 1.97
C VAL A 44 -2.29 -17.22 0.57
N LEU A 45 -0.99 -17.04 0.43
CA LEU A 45 -0.33 -16.89 -0.87
C LEU A 45 0.25 -18.23 -1.30
N LYS A 46 -0.14 -18.67 -2.49
CA LYS A 46 0.37 -19.89 -3.12
C LYS A 46 1.44 -19.53 -4.15
N LYS A 47 2.13 -20.58 -4.62
CA LYS A 47 3.07 -20.45 -5.74
C LYS A 47 2.48 -19.57 -6.86
N GLU A 48 3.32 -18.72 -7.45
CA GLU A 48 2.95 -17.77 -8.51
C GLU A 48 2.00 -16.65 -8.08
N GLN A 49 1.78 -16.46 -6.78
CA GLN A 49 1.02 -15.32 -6.28
C GLN A 49 1.92 -14.22 -5.76
N LEU A 50 1.51 -12.97 -6.04
CA LEU A 50 2.18 -11.74 -5.63
C LEU A 50 1.18 -10.81 -4.95
N VAL A 51 1.62 -10.17 -3.87
CA VAL A 51 0.87 -9.16 -3.12
C VAL A 51 1.70 -7.88 -2.99
N PRO A 52 1.21 -6.72 -3.46
CA PRO A 52 1.76 -5.42 -3.15
C PRO A 52 1.17 -4.88 -1.85
N LEU A 53 2.01 -4.36 -0.96
CA LEU A 53 1.61 -3.78 0.31
C LEU A 53 2.21 -2.38 0.47
N SER A 54 1.38 -1.42 0.83
CA SER A 54 1.84 -0.08 1.19
C SER A 54 2.52 -0.09 2.57
N HIS A 55 3.21 0.97 2.88
CA HIS A 55 3.81 1.22 4.20
C HIS A 55 2.78 1.28 5.36
N LEU A 56 1.49 1.31 5.05
CA LEU A 56 0.40 1.37 6.04
C LEU A 56 -0.05 -0.01 6.52
N HIS A 57 0.18 -1.06 5.72
CA HIS A 57 -0.27 -2.40 6.09
C HIS A 57 0.57 -2.96 7.23
N HIS A 58 -0.12 -3.59 8.18
CA HIS A 58 0.51 -4.46 9.16
C HIS A 58 0.68 -5.84 8.55
N LEU A 59 1.85 -6.44 8.71
CA LEU A 59 2.19 -7.75 8.15
C LEU A 59 2.80 -8.63 9.22
N GLU A 60 2.26 -9.82 9.40
CA GLU A 60 2.85 -10.92 10.18
C GLU A 60 2.88 -12.18 9.34
N PHE A 61 3.99 -12.95 9.42
CA PHE A 61 4.06 -14.29 8.85
C PHE A 61 3.53 -15.30 9.88
N LEU A 62 2.53 -16.08 9.50
CA LEU A 62 1.92 -17.11 10.35
C LEU A 62 2.55 -18.48 10.07
N ARG A 63 2.77 -18.81 8.80
CA ARG A 63 3.36 -20.06 8.35
C ARG A 63 4.07 -19.88 7.02
N ILE A 64 5.19 -20.56 6.83
CA ILE A 64 5.94 -20.57 5.58
C ILE A 64 6.25 -21.99 5.21
N GLU A 65 5.77 -22.39 4.05
CA GLU A 65 6.14 -23.66 3.41
C GLU A 65 6.69 -23.34 2.02
N GLY A 66 8.01 -23.46 1.86
CA GLY A 66 8.67 -23.16 0.60
C GLY A 66 9.43 -21.83 0.61
N LYS A 67 9.50 -21.18 -0.55
CA LYS A 67 10.31 -19.98 -0.76
C LYS A 67 9.47 -18.80 -1.21
N CYS A 68 9.64 -17.67 -0.53
CA CYS A 68 9.06 -16.40 -0.95
C CYS A 68 10.13 -15.31 -1.01
N TYR A 69 9.90 -14.33 -1.87
CA TYR A 69 10.73 -13.14 -1.99
C TYR A 69 9.96 -11.91 -1.53
N ALA A 70 10.71 -10.93 -1.04
CA ALA A 70 10.19 -9.60 -0.75
C ALA A 70 11.11 -8.53 -1.35
N LEU A 71 10.55 -7.66 -2.17
CA LEU A 71 11.17 -6.43 -2.64
C LEU A 71 10.55 -5.27 -1.88
N MET A 72 11.39 -4.49 -1.19
CA MET A 72 10.94 -3.41 -0.30
C MET A 72 11.70 -2.12 -0.59
N PHE A 73 11.02 -0.99 -0.46
CA PHE A 73 11.63 0.33 -0.61
C PHE A 73 10.87 1.40 0.16
N ASN A 74 11.54 2.49 0.51
CA ASN A 74 10.89 3.65 1.12
C ASN A 74 10.72 4.82 0.14
N GLY A 75 9.89 5.80 0.51
CA GLY A 75 9.59 6.96 -0.33
C GLY A 75 10.81 7.86 -0.61
N ASN A 76 11.89 7.77 0.20
CA ASN A 76 13.12 8.51 -0.06
C ASN A 76 14.02 7.83 -1.11
N PHE A 77 13.90 6.51 -1.29
CA PHE A 77 14.55 5.81 -2.37
C PHE A 77 13.80 6.01 -3.69
N TYR A 78 12.48 5.80 -3.65
CA TYR A 78 11.60 6.01 -4.79
C TYR A 78 10.24 6.55 -4.33
N CYS A 79 9.97 7.82 -4.67
CA CYS A 79 8.72 8.48 -4.30
C CYS A 79 7.60 8.09 -5.27
N ILE A 80 6.71 7.18 -4.85
CA ILE A 80 5.58 6.75 -5.66
C ILE A 80 4.69 7.93 -6.04
N HIS A 81 4.39 8.82 -5.08
CA HIS A 81 3.53 9.98 -5.34
C HIS A 81 4.16 10.98 -6.32
N GLY A 82 5.45 11.27 -6.18
CA GLY A 82 6.18 12.19 -7.04
C GLY A 82 6.38 11.67 -8.47
N ASN A 83 6.49 10.35 -8.62
CA ASN A 83 6.75 9.68 -9.89
C ASN A 83 5.52 8.93 -10.45
N ASP A 84 4.33 9.21 -9.93
CA ASP A 84 3.11 8.49 -10.34
C ASP A 84 2.82 8.61 -11.84
N HIS A 85 3.14 9.77 -12.45
CA HIS A 85 3.04 9.97 -13.91
C HIS A 85 3.90 9.01 -14.73
N GLU A 86 4.94 8.41 -14.12
CA GLU A 86 5.83 7.47 -14.78
C GLU A 86 5.41 6.01 -14.61
N VAL A 87 4.84 5.65 -13.44
CA VAL A 87 4.57 4.24 -13.09
C VAL A 87 3.09 3.93 -12.96
N SER A 88 2.22 4.94 -12.89
CA SER A 88 0.75 4.82 -12.82
C SER A 88 0.23 3.84 -11.76
N CYS A 89 1.02 3.55 -10.72
CA CYS A 89 0.70 2.53 -9.72
C CYS A 89 -0.12 3.06 -8.54
N ASN A 90 -0.23 4.38 -8.42
CA ASN A 90 -0.92 5.01 -7.31
C ASN A 90 -2.43 4.78 -7.42
N GLY A 91 -3.05 4.33 -6.33
CA GLY A 91 -4.45 3.94 -6.33
C GLY A 91 -4.73 2.54 -6.89
N LEU A 92 -3.78 1.90 -7.57
CA LEU A 92 -3.94 0.57 -8.13
C LEU A 92 -3.22 -0.51 -7.30
N LEU A 93 -1.91 -0.33 -7.08
CA LEU A 93 -1.10 -1.32 -6.34
C LEU A 93 -1.11 -1.08 -4.83
N PHE A 94 -1.03 0.17 -4.39
CA PHE A 94 -0.77 0.50 -2.99
C PHE A 94 -1.89 1.24 -2.27
N HIS A 95 -2.88 1.72 -3.01
CA HIS A 95 -4.01 2.47 -2.45
C HIS A 95 -5.32 1.96 -3.03
N GLY A 96 -6.34 1.89 -2.21
CA GLY A 96 -7.69 1.86 -2.72
C GLY A 96 -8.48 0.60 -2.59
N SER A 97 -7.97 -0.49 -2.08
CA SER A 97 -8.84 -1.62 -1.77
C SER A 97 -8.97 -1.82 -0.26
N SER A 98 -10.20 -2.04 0.19
CA SER A 98 -10.48 -2.58 1.53
C SER A 98 -10.11 -4.07 1.63
N HIS A 99 -9.61 -4.64 0.54
CA HIS A 99 -9.12 -6.00 0.43
C HIS A 99 -7.69 -5.98 -0.08
N VAL A 100 -6.90 -6.90 0.43
CA VAL A 100 -5.52 -7.11 -0.01
C VAL A 100 -5.55 -7.57 -1.47
N LEU A 101 -4.91 -6.80 -2.34
CA LEU A 101 -4.81 -7.13 -3.76
C LEU A 101 -3.80 -8.26 -3.94
N THR A 102 -4.22 -9.37 -4.55
CA THR A 102 -3.35 -10.52 -4.85
C THR A 102 -3.43 -10.83 -6.34
N PHE A 103 -2.29 -11.04 -6.97
CA PHE A 103 -2.21 -11.46 -8.37
C PHE A 103 -1.76 -12.92 -8.49
N VAL A 104 -2.37 -13.65 -9.43
CA VAL A 104 -1.82 -14.92 -9.91
C VAL A 104 -1.02 -14.61 -11.16
N LEU A 105 0.28 -14.87 -11.15
CA LEU A 105 1.18 -14.61 -12.26
C LEU A 105 1.03 -15.70 -13.32
N SER A 106 0.92 -15.32 -14.59
CA SER A 106 1.10 -16.25 -15.70
C SER A 106 2.57 -16.68 -15.80
N GLU A 107 2.85 -17.74 -16.55
CA GLU A 107 4.23 -18.22 -16.75
C GLU A 107 5.15 -17.14 -17.35
N ASP A 108 4.64 -16.34 -18.29
CA ASP A 108 5.40 -15.25 -18.89
C ASP A 108 5.66 -14.10 -17.91
N GLU A 109 4.66 -13.73 -17.10
CA GLU A 109 4.79 -12.71 -16.05
C GLU A 109 5.78 -13.16 -14.98
N ARG A 110 5.71 -14.44 -14.55
CA ARG A 110 6.67 -15.02 -13.60
C ARG A 110 8.09 -14.97 -14.16
N ARG A 111 8.32 -15.41 -15.38
CA ARG A 111 9.66 -15.31 -16.02
C ARG A 111 10.22 -13.90 -16.04
N LYS A 112 9.37 -12.89 -16.27
CA LYS A 112 9.77 -11.48 -16.25
C LYS A 112 10.16 -11.03 -14.84
N ILE A 113 9.40 -11.42 -13.81
CA ILE A 113 9.70 -11.12 -12.41
C ILE A 113 11.00 -11.82 -11.98
N ASP A 114 11.16 -13.12 -12.28
CA ASP A 114 12.36 -13.90 -11.94
C ASP A 114 13.61 -13.28 -12.58
N THR A 115 13.51 -12.86 -13.86
CA THR A 115 14.60 -12.19 -14.55
C THR A 115 14.98 -10.88 -13.88
N LEU A 116 14.00 -10.04 -13.53
CA LEU A 116 14.24 -8.78 -12.83
C LEU A 116 14.83 -9.01 -11.43
N THR A 117 14.34 -10.01 -10.72
CA THR A 117 14.83 -10.40 -9.39
C THR A 117 16.31 -10.76 -9.45
N ARG A 118 16.71 -11.59 -10.43
CA ARG A 118 18.11 -11.98 -10.63
C ARG A 118 18.98 -10.78 -10.98
N ILE A 119 18.56 -9.92 -11.89
CA ILE A 119 19.32 -8.70 -12.26
C ILE A 119 19.46 -7.77 -11.03
N MET A 120 18.42 -7.61 -10.22
CA MET A 120 18.49 -6.84 -8.98
C MET A 120 19.48 -7.47 -7.98
N GLN A 121 19.48 -8.80 -7.83
CA GLN A 121 20.43 -9.49 -6.95
C GLN A 121 21.89 -9.26 -7.38
N GLU A 122 22.16 -9.32 -8.68
CA GLU A 122 23.47 -8.99 -9.25
C GLU A 122 23.85 -7.51 -8.96
N GLU A 123 22.89 -6.58 -9.12
CA GLU A 123 23.12 -5.16 -8.89
C GLU A 123 23.37 -4.84 -7.41
N PHE A 124 22.74 -5.55 -6.47
CA PHE A 124 23.03 -5.38 -5.04
C PHE A 124 24.46 -5.75 -4.64
N LEU A 125 25.17 -6.50 -5.46
CA LEU A 125 26.58 -6.85 -5.26
C LEU A 125 27.54 -5.79 -5.85
N CYS A 126 27.06 -4.90 -6.69
CA CYS A 126 27.84 -3.78 -7.20
C CYS A 126 28.12 -2.78 -6.09
N THR A 127 29.27 -2.09 -6.16
CA THR A 127 29.69 -1.11 -5.15
C THR A 127 30.08 0.24 -5.75
N ASP A 128 29.69 0.48 -6.99
CA ASP A 128 29.99 1.73 -7.70
C ASP A 128 28.95 2.83 -7.39
N HIS A 129 29.22 4.03 -7.88
CA HIS A 129 28.39 5.21 -7.64
C HIS A 129 27.07 5.21 -8.45
N LEU A 130 26.88 4.29 -9.38
CA LEU A 130 25.68 4.17 -10.21
C LEU A 130 24.70 3.12 -9.69
N GLN A 131 25.10 2.31 -8.70
CA GLN A 131 24.27 1.24 -8.11
C GLN A 131 22.87 1.74 -7.71
N ASP A 132 22.81 2.84 -6.97
CA ASP A 132 21.51 3.39 -6.50
C ASP A 132 20.60 3.79 -7.67
N GLU A 133 21.18 4.34 -8.75
CA GLU A 133 20.41 4.74 -9.94
C GLU A 133 19.95 3.52 -10.73
N MET A 134 20.79 2.53 -10.91
CA MET A 134 20.42 1.28 -11.56
C MET A 134 19.30 0.57 -10.81
N LEU A 135 19.42 0.48 -9.48
CA LEU A 135 18.35 -0.11 -8.63
C LEU A 135 17.03 0.67 -8.73
N ARG A 136 17.06 2.02 -8.90
CA ARG A 136 15.84 2.81 -9.16
C ARG A 136 15.20 2.47 -10.49
N VAL A 137 15.98 2.32 -11.53
CA VAL A 137 15.50 1.93 -12.88
C VAL A 137 14.87 0.54 -12.84
N LEU A 138 15.52 -0.42 -12.19
CA LEU A 138 15.02 -1.79 -12.04
C LEU A 138 13.74 -1.84 -11.19
N LEU A 139 13.69 -1.11 -10.08
CA LEU A 139 12.49 -0.96 -9.26
C LEU A 139 11.34 -0.35 -10.05
N LYS A 140 11.60 0.73 -10.80
CA LYS A 140 10.60 1.36 -11.67
C LYS A 140 10.03 0.35 -12.68
N ARG A 141 10.90 -0.42 -13.34
CA ARG A 141 10.48 -1.48 -14.26
C ARG A 141 9.61 -2.54 -13.57
N PHE A 142 9.98 -2.95 -12.35
CA PHE A 142 9.21 -3.91 -11.55
C PHE A 142 7.81 -3.37 -11.22
N ILE A 143 7.72 -2.13 -10.75
CA ILE A 143 6.45 -1.46 -10.45
C ILE A 143 5.57 -1.39 -11.70
N ILE A 144 6.11 -0.95 -12.85
CA ILE A 144 5.36 -0.87 -14.12
C ILE A 144 4.84 -2.26 -14.54
N LEU A 145 5.65 -3.30 -14.39
CA LEU A 145 5.22 -4.67 -14.69
C LEU A 145 4.04 -5.08 -13.81
N CYS A 146 4.13 -4.89 -12.49
CA CYS A 146 3.05 -5.18 -11.56
C CYS A 146 1.79 -4.34 -11.83
N THR A 147 1.95 -3.07 -12.23
CA THR A 147 0.83 -2.19 -12.60
C THR A 147 0.08 -2.76 -13.81
N ARG A 148 0.79 -3.16 -14.86
CA ARG A 148 0.20 -3.78 -16.05
C ARG A 148 -0.54 -5.08 -15.74
N ILE A 149 0.06 -5.92 -14.88
CA ILE A 149 -0.59 -7.15 -14.41
C ILE A 149 -1.91 -6.83 -13.68
N ALA A 150 -1.89 -5.81 -12.81
CA ALA A 150 -3.07 -5.37 -12.09
C ALA A 150 -4.17 -4.85 -13.02
N GLU A 151 -3.81 -4.03 -14.01
CA GLU A 151 -4.74 -3.50 -15.01
C GLU A 151 -5.37 -4.62 -15.84
N ASP A 152 -4.58 -5.59 -16.29
CA ASP A 152 -5.07 -6.72 -17.09
C ASP A 152 -6.04 -7.63 -16.28
N ARG A 153 -5.81 -7.79 -14.95
CA ARG A 153 -6.66 -8.62 -14.07
C ARG A 153 -7.97 -7.95 -13.65
N GLN A 154 -7.99 -6.63 -13.55
CA GLN A 154 -9.21 -5.89 -13.20
C GLN A 154 -10.24 -5.84 -14.34
N GLY A 155 -9.94 -6.50 -15.47
CA GLY A 155 -10.84 -6.61 -16.61
C GLY A 155 -10.88 -5.34 -17.46
N ALA A 156 -11.14 -5.51 -18.75
CA ALA A 156 -11.05 -4.55 -19.85
C ALA A 156 -11.90 -3.27 -19.73
N VAL A 157 -11.79 -2.54 -18.64
CA VAL A 157 -12.10 -1.10 -18.62
C VAL A 157 -10.86 -0.36 -19.12
N ARG A 158 -10.31 -0.90 -20.22
CA ARG A 158 -9.30 -0.26 -21.05
C ARG A 158 -9.96 0.83 -21.88
N GLU A 159 -10.27 1.90 -21.21
CA GLU A 159 -10.19 3.18 -21.87
C GLU A 159 -9.26 4.01 -21.02
N ASN A 160 -8.34 4.71 -21.64
CA ASN A 160 -7.68 5.91 -21.15
C ASN A 160 -8.76 6.95 -20.81
N SER A 161 -9.69 6.57 -19.91
CA SER A 161 -10.81 7.41 -19.59
C SER A 161 -10.31 8.44 -18.59
N LEU A 162 -10.61 9.70 -18.85
CA LEU A 162 -10.51 10.81 -17.90
C LEU A 162 -11.10 10.44 -16.52
N GLN A 163 -11.93 9.43 -16.47
CA GLN A 163 -12.54 8.89 -15.27
C GLN A 163 -11.56 8.08 -14.43
N PHE A 164 -10.79 7.18 -15.03
CA PHE A 164 -9.78 6.40 -14.32
C PHE A 164 -8.69 7.31 -13.74
N GLU A 165 -8.26 8.29 -14.54
CA GLU A 165 -7.32 9.31 -14.07
C GLU A 165 -7.89 10.15 -12.92
N THR A 166 -9.21 10.39 -12.90
CA THR A 166 -9.89 11.05 -11.78
C THR A 166 -9.83 10.21 -10.51
N ILE A 167 -10.05 8.89 -10.61
CA ILE A 167 -9.93 7.95 -9.49
C ILE A 167 -8.51 7.99 -8.92
N ARG A 168 -7.50 7.87 -9.76
CA ARG A 168 -6.10 7.92 -9.35
C ARG A 168 -5.77 9.21 -8.60
N LYS A 169 -6.11 10.35 -9.21
CA LYS A 169 -5.92 11.66 -8.56
C LYS A 169 -6.64 11.76 -7.23
N PHE A 170 -7.86 11.21 -7.13
CA PHE A 170 -8.59 11.19 -5.86
C PHE A 170 -7.82 10.45 -4.77
N TYR A 171 -7.29 9.25 -5.04
CA TYR A 171 -6.49 8.51 -4.06
C TYR A 171 -5.22 9.28 -3.65
N VAL A 172 -4.52 9.89 -4.60
CA VAL A 172 -3.34 10.74 -4.32
C VAL A 172 -3.71 11.90 -3.40
N LEU A 173 -4.80 12.60 -3.70
CA LEU A 173 -5.28 13.72 -2.89
C LEU A 173 -5.66 13.28 -1.48
N VAL A 174 -6.35 12.14 -1.34
CA VAL A 174 -6.70 11.58 -0.04
C VAL A 174 -5.44 11.26 0.76
N ASP A 175 -4.46 10.61 0.15
CA ASP A 175 -3.22 10.26 0.84
C ASP A 175 -2.41 11.50 1.28
N THR A 176 -2.47 12.55 0.49
CA THR A 176 -1.78 13.81 0.78
C THR A 176 -2.48 14.63 1.86
N TYR A 177 -3.81 14.74 1.79
CA TYR A 177 -4.58 15.74 2.57
C TYR A 177 -5.51 15.15 3.63
N PHE A 178 -5.51 13.83 3.90
CA PHE A 178 -6.45 13.18 4.84
C PHE A 178 -6.39 13.74 6.27
N LYS A 179 -5.30 14.39 6.67
CA LYS A 179 -5.19 15.04 7.99
C LYS A 179 -5.95 16.35 8.06
N GLU A 180 -5.98 17.07 6.96
CA GLU A 180 -6.55 18.42 6.84
C GLU A 180 -7.98 18.38 6.32
N LYS A 181 -8.24 17.50 5.36
CA LYS A 181 -9.52 17.40 4.63
C LYS A 181 -10.20 16.07 4.93
N LYS A 182 -11.47 16.13 5.32
CA LYS A 182 -12.24 14.94 5.72
C LYS A 182 -13.57 14.80 4.98
N GLN A 183 -13.98 15.86 4.23
CA GLN A 183 -15.24 15.87 3.52
C GLN A 183 -15.07 15.59 2.03
N VAL A 184 -15.98 14.81 1.46
CA VAL A 184 -15.95 14.46 0.02
C VAL A 184 -15.97 15.70 -0.88
N GLN A 185 -16.69 16.74 -0.46
CA GLN A 185 -16.79 18.01 -1.21
C GLN A 185 -15.42 18.63 -1.44
N GLU A 186 -14.56 18.68 -0.43
CA GLU A 186 -13.23 19.29 -0.51
C GLU A 186 -12.36 18.61 -1.58
N TYR A 187 -12.41 17.30 -1.68
CA TYR A 187 -11.67 16.54 -2.70
C TYR A 187 -12.31 16.67 -4.09
N ALA A 188 -13.64 16.69 -4.15
CA ALA A 188 -14.35 16.87 -5.39
C ALA A 188 -14.02 18.22 -6.03
N ASP A 189 -13.94 19.29 -5.21
CA ASP A 189 -13.54 20.64 -5.64
C ASP A 189 -12.11 20.65 -6.19
N MET A 190 -11.16 19.97 -5.52
CA MET A 190 -9.77 19.83 -5.99
C MET A 190 -9.67 19.07 -7.32
N LEU A 191 -10.63 18.21 -7.62
CA LEU A 191 -10.72 17.48 -8.89
C LEU A 191 -11.55 18.21 -9.96
N ASN A 192 -12.07 19.39 -9.66
CA ASN A 192 -13.01 20.11 -10.50
C ASN A 192 -14.22 19.26 -10.89
N LYS A 193 -14.79 18.52 -9.91
CA LYS A 193 -15.95 17.63 -10.05
C LYS A 193 -16.97 17.92 -8.95
N SER A 194 -18.24 17.56 -9.19
CA SER A 194 -19.21 17.49 -8.11
C SER A 194 -19.02 16.20 -7.30
N PRO A 195 -19.42 16.14 -6.01
CA PRO A 195 -19.43 14.91 -5.22
C PRO A 195 -20.25 13.79 -5.90
N LYS A 196 -21.35 14.13 -6.55
CA LYS A 196 -22.19 13.20 -7.31
C LYS A 196 -21.43 12.62 -8.50
N THR A 197 -20.70 13.45 -9.25
CA THR A 197 -19.88 13.00 -10.38
C THR A 197 -18.77 12.07 -9.89
N LEU A 198 -18.08 12.42 -8.81
CA LEU A 198 -17.04 11.57 -8.21
C LEU A 198 -17.61 10.22 -7.74
N ALA A 199 -18.78 10.23 -7.07
CA ALA A 199 -19.45 9.01 -6.62
C ALA A 199 -19.83 8.11 -7.81
N ASN A 200 -20.36 8.66 -8.89
CA ASN A 200 -20.70 7.91 -10.10
C ASN A 200 -19.46 7.28 -10.75
N ILE A 201 -18.36 8.04 -10.85
CA ILE A 201 -17.09 7.54 -11.38
C ILE A 201 -16.58 6.37 -10.52
N LEU A 202 -16.50 6.54 -9.20
CA LEU A 202 -16.05 5.49 -8.29
C LEU A 202 -16.93 4.23 -8.40
N SER A 203 -18.24 4.41 -8.46
CA SER A 203 -19.20 3.29 -8.59
C SER A 203 -19.05 2.56 -9.92
N ALA A 204 -18.86 3.27 -11.03
CA ALA A 204 -18.67 2.68 -12.36
C ALA A 204 -17.42 1.77 -12.42
N TYR A 205 -16.42 2.06 -11.62
CA TYR A 205 -15.18 1.27 -11.49
C TYR A 205 -15.17 0.37 -10.25
N GLN A 206 -16.33 0.08 -9.68
CA GLN A 206 -16.49 -0.79 -8.51
C GLN A 206 -15.63 -0.40 -7.30
N GLN A 207 -15.26 0.88 -7.20
CA GLN A 207 -14.49 1.40 -6.09
C GLN A 207 -15.39 1.65 -4.87
N PRO A 208 -14.82 1.61 -3.65
CA PRO A 208 -15.54 2.06 -2.46
C PRO A 208 -16.02 3.51 -2.60
N SER A 209 -17.05 3.88 -1.83
CA SER A 209 -17.51 5.28 -1.83
C SER A 209 -16.39 6.23 -1.40
N ALA A 210 -16.41 7.46 -1.91
CA ALA A 210 -15.38 8.48 -1.62
C ALA A 210 -15.16 8.66 -0.11
N ILE A 211 -16.23 8.74 0.68
CA ILE A 211 -16.12 8.88 2.14
C ILE A 211 -15.46 7.65 2.78
N ARG A 212 -15.74 6.45 2.27
CA ARG A 212 -15.12 5.22 2.77
C ARG A 212 -13.61 5.19 2.48
N ILE A 213 -13.19 5.66 1.32
CA ILE A 213 -11.77 5.78 0.95
C ILE A 213 -11.03 6.73 1.91
N ILE A 214 -11.63 7.91 2.18
CA ILE A 214 -11.07 8.88 3.13
C ILE A 214 -10.97 8.26 4.53
N HIS A 215 -12.05 7.64 5.01
CA HIS A 215 -12.09 7.03 6.33
C HIS A 215 -11.08 5.87 6.47
N ASN A 216 -10.94 5.03 5.45
CA ASN A 216 -9.97 3.94 5.44
C ASN A 216 -8.54 4.48 5.59
N ARG A 217 -8.21 5.58 4.89
CA ARG A 217 -6.88 6.20 5.00
C ARG A 217 -6.61 6.76 6.39
N ILE A 218 -7.57 7.45 6.97
CA ILE A 218 -7.47 7.98 8.35
C ILE A 218 -7.31 6.83 9.35
N GLN A 219 -8.11 5.77 9.21
CA GLN A 219 -8.09 4.60 10.06
C GLN A 219 -6.74 3.86 9.99
N ALA A 220 -6.19 3.67 8.79
CA ALA A 220 -4.89 3.04 8.61
C ALA A 220 -3.78 3.81 9.36
N GLU A 221 -3.76 5.15 9.24
CA GLU A 221 -2.79 5.96 9.96
C GLU A 221 -3.03 5.95 11.48
N ALA A 222 -4.30 5.96 11.91
CA ALA A 222 -4.64 5.84 13.34
C ALA A 222 -4.12 4.53 13.94
N ARG A 223 -4.35 3.40 13.27
CA ARG A 223 -3.82 2.08 13.67
C ARG A 223 -2.30 2.11 13.77
N ARG A 224 -1.64 2.64 12.75
CA ARG A 224 -0.18 2.80 12.73
C ARG A 224 0.34 3.58 13.94
N LEU A 225 -0.26 4.74 14.24
CA LEU A 225 0.14 5.56 15.37
C LEU A 225 -0.13 4.87 16.72
N LEU A 226 -1.24 4.15 16.85
CA LEU A 226 -1.59 3.40 18.06
C LEU A 226 -0.61 2.27 18.35
N LEU A 227 -0.19 1.53 17.34
CA LEU A 227 0.66 0.34 17.51
C LEU A 227 2.15 0.71 17.66
N TYR A 228 2.62 1.67 16.87
CA TYR A 228 4.06 1.92 16.72
C TYR A 228 4.56 3.17 17.39
N THR A 229 3.71 3.86 18.15
CA THR A 229 4.12 5.03 18.94
C THR A 229 3.62 4.95 20.38
N ALA A 230 4.25 5.72 21.26
CA ALA A 230 3.77 5.90 22.64
C ALA A 230 2.74 7.04 22.78
N LYS A 231 2.31 7.65 21.67
CA LYS A 231 1.41 8.80 21.67
C LYS A 231 0.06 8.47 22.29
N SER A 232 -0.46 9.38 23.07
CA SER A 232 -1.82 9.29 23.66
C SER A 232 -2.89 9.42 22.56
N SER A 233 -4.11 8.94 22.85
CA SER A 233 -5.23 9.12 21.94
C SER A 233 -5.54 10.58 21.63
N LYS A 234 -5.25 11.50 22.59
CA LYS A 234 -5.39 12.94 22.40
C LYS A 234 -4.38 13.48 21.40
N GLU A 235 -3.11 13.10 21.51
CA GLU A 235 -2.07 13.50 20.55
C GLU A 235 -2.34 12.94 19.15
N ILE A 236 -2.80 11.68 19.07
CA ILE A 236 -3.17 11.05 17.80
C ILE A 236 -4.34 11.78 17.15
N ALA A 237 -5.36 12.16 17.94
CA ALA A 237 -6.49 12.94 17.44
C ALA A 237 -6.02 14.25 16.78
N LEU A 238 -5.16 15.01 17.44
CA LEU A 238 -4.60 16.26 16.91
C LEU A 238 -3.76 16.01 15.65
N MET A 239 -2.90 14.97 15.65
CA MET A 239 -2.07 14.62 14.48
C MET A 239 -2.88 14.21 13.27
N LEU A 240 -4.07 13.65 13.47
CA LEU A 240 -4.99 13.25 12.40
C LEU A 240 -5.99 14.38 12.04
N GLY A 241 -5.85 15.56 12.64
CA GLY A 241 -6.69 16.72 12.36
C GLY A 241 -8.14 16.58 12.85
N PHE A 242 -8.37 15.88 13.98
CA PHE A 242 -9.65 15.91 14.68
C PHE A 242 -9.70 17.10 15.63
N GLU A 243 -10.87 17.69 15.78
CA GLU A 243 -11.11 18.82 16.68
C GLU A 243 -10.80 18.47 18.14
N ASP A 244 -11.19 17.26 18.55
CA ASP A 244 -10.96 16.76 19.89
C ASP A 244 -10.78 15.22 19.94
N GLN A 245 -10.39 14.73 21.11
CA GLN A 245 -10.21 13.31 21.36
C GLN A 245 -11.55 12.53 21.26
N ALA A 246 -12.68 13.14 21.60
CA ALA A 246 -13.97 12.46 21.59
C ALA A 246 -14.44 12.19 20.14
N ALA A 247 -14.23 13.13 19.23
CA ALA A 247 -14.48 12.96 17.80
C ALA A 247 -13.63 11.82 17.21
N PHE A 248 -12.32 11.81 17.51
CA PHE A 248 -11.44 10.71 17.13
C PHE A 248 -11.89 9.37 17.71
N SER A 249 -12.22 9.32 18.99
CA SER A 249 -12.63 8.07 19.66
C SER A 249 -13.90 7.48 19.06
N ARG A 250 -14.89 8.31 18.76
CA ARG A 250 -16.12 7.89 18.05
C ARG A 250 -15.79 7.37 16.64
N PHE A 251 -15.00 8.12 15.89
CA PHE A 251 -14.57 7.71 14.55
C PHE A 251 -13.85 6.36 14.58
N PHE A 252 -12.85 6.22 15.45
CA PHE A 252 -12.03 5.01 15.53
C PHE A 252 -12.84 3.80 15.94
N LYS A 253 -13.70 3.93 16.97
CA LYS A 253 -14.57 2.85 17.44
C LYS A 253 -15.56 2.39 16.38
N ASN A 254 -16.17 3.33 15.63
CA ASN A 254 -17.09 3.00 14.54
C ASN A 254 -16.38 2.28 13.39
N ALA A 255 -15.13 2.64 13.12
CA ALA A 255 -14.36 2.06 12.01
C ALA A 255 -13.64 0.75 12.37
N ALA A 256 -13.19 0.58 13.62
CA ALA A 256 -12.40 -0.57 14.09
C ALA A 256 -13.19 -1.58 14.94
N GLY A 257 -14.40 -1.23 15.40
CA GLY A 257 -15.19 -2.05 16.34
C GLY A 257 -14.69 -2.00 17.78
N LEU A 258 -13.49 -1.47 18.03
CA LEU A 258 -12.84 -1.37 19.33
C LEU A 258 -12.46 0.09 19.60
N SER A 259 -12.40 0.48 20.89
CA SER A 259 -11.82 1.77 21.26
C SER A 259 -10.32 1.79 20.95
N ALA A 260 -9.74 2.98 20.80
CA ALA A 260 -8.32 3.15 20.56
C ALA A 260 -7.44 2.52 21.67
N THR A 261 -7.90 2.55 22.92
CA THR A 261 -7.21 1.95 24.06
C THR A 261 -7.28 0.42 24.02
N GLU A 262 -8.47 -0.15 23.78
CA GLU A 262 -8.65 -1.60 23.61
C GLU A 262 -7.83 -2.12 22.44
N TYR A 263 -7.85 -1.42 21.29
CA TYR A 263 -7.08 -1.77 20.12
C TYR A 263 -5.57 -1.80 20.42
N ARG A 264 -5.05 -0.76 21.11
CA ARG A 264 -3.65 -0.73 21.52
C ARG A 264 -3.31 -1.89 22.46
N HIS A 265 -4.15 -2.16 23.45
CA HIS A 265 -3.89 -3.23 24.41
C HIS A 265 -3.89 -4.62 23.76
N GLN A 266 -4.79 -4.84 22.83
CA GLN A 266 -4.95 -6.13 22.15
C GLN A 266 -3.82 -6.40 21.13
N TYR A 267 -3.34 -5.39 20.42
CA TYR A 267 -2.45 -5.57 19.26
C TYR A 267 -1.03 -4.96 19.42
N LYS A 268 -0.77 -4.23 20.49
CA LYS A 268 0.58 -3.76 20.80
C LYS A 268 1.28 -4.84 21.64
N LYS A 269 2.08 -5.66 20.97
CA LYS A 269 3.01 -6.61 21.63
C LYS A 269 4.26 -5.89 22.12
#